data_9f02a675bbd066a650fdde10ba4b879c
#
_entry.id   9f02a675bbd066a650fdde10ba4b879c
#
_cell.length_a   1.000
_cell.length_b   1.000
_cell.length_c   1.000
_cell.angle_alpha   90.00
_cell.angle_beta   90.00
_cell.angle_gamma   90.00
#
_symmetry.space_group_name_H-M   'P 1'
#
loop_
_entity.id
_entity.type
_entity.pdbx_description
1 polymer ?
#
loop_
_entity_poly.entity_id
_entity_poly.type
_entity_poly.pdbx_seq_one_letter_code
_entity_poly.pdbx_strand_id
1 'polypeptide(L)'
;MDRLGELCVAGRDSATYLWQVPNDESVRRKIAELLGQIKEEAAKQGRQEMGRLVLELETAVAASPSPQQVELLQDGFERLMRLWAAAKSGLF
;
A
#
# COMPACT_ATOMS: atom_id res chain seq x y z
N MET A 1 12.99 0.38 11.56
CA MET A 1 11.67 0.70 10.94
C MET A 1 10.62 -0.12 11.66
N ASP A 2 9.48 0.46 12.00
CA ASP A 2 8.44 -0.29 12.68
C ASP A 2 7.64 -1.17 11.69
N ARG A 3 6.74 -1.99 12.23
CA ARG A 3 5.98 -2.92 11.40
C ARG A 3 5.19 -2.22 10.30
N LEU A 4 4.59 -1.07 10.61
CA LEU A 4 3.81 -0.33 9.61
C LEU A 4 4.70 0.11 8.43
N GLY A 5 5.88 0.63 8.72
CA GLY A 5 6.84 1.01 7.68
C GLY A 5 7.30 -0.18 6.86
N GLU A 6 7.56 -1.31 7.50
CA GLU A 6 7.97 -2.53 6.81
C GLU A 6 6.88 -3.02 5.85
N LEU A 7 5.63 -2.98 6.29
CA LEU A 7 4.50 -3.37 5.45
C LEU A 7 4.36 -2.45 4.23
N CYS A 8 4.56 -1.15 4.42
CA CYS A 8 4.50 -0.20 3.31
C CYS A 8 5.60 -0.46 2.28
N VAL A 9 6.81 -0.76 2.74
CA VAL A 9 7.93 -1.09 1.85
C VAL A 9 7.63 -2.37 1.08
N ALA A 10 7.14 -3.41 1.77
CA ALA A 10 6.81 -4.67 1.12
C ALA A 10 5.73 -4.48 0.05
N GLY A 11 4.73 -3.65 0.33
CA GLY A 11 3.68 -3.36 -0.63
C GLY A 11 4.20 -2.61 -1.85
N ARG A 12 5.05 -1.61 -1.62
CA ARG A 12 5.67 -0.85 -2.70
C ARG A 12 6.49 -1.77 -3.61
N ASP A 13 7.30 -2.64 -3.01
CA ASP A 13 8.14 -3.55 -3.78
C ASP A 13 7.30 -4.53 -4.60
N SER A 14 6.22 -5.02 -4.02
CA SER A 14 5.30 -5.91 -4.74
C SER A 14 4.59 -5.19 -5.89
N ALA A 15 4.20 -3.94 -5.69
CA ALA A 15 3.58 -3.13 -6.74
C ALA A 15 4.56 -2.86 -7.88
N THR A 16 5.82 -2.59 -7.54
CA THR A 16 6.87 -2.41 -8.54
C THR A 16 7.07 -3.68 -9.38
N TYR A 17 7.00 -4.85 -8.73
CA TYR A 17 7.11 -6.12 -9.42
C TYR A 17 5.99 -6.31 -10.46
N LEU A 18 4.80 -5.79 -10.20
CA LEU A 18 3.68 -5.90 -11.14
C LEU A 18 3.94 -5.22 -12.48
N TRP A 19 4.87 -4.26 -12.56
CA TRP A 19 5.25 -3.67 -13.84
C TRP A 19 5.82 -4.73 -14.78
N GLN A 20 6.46 -5.76 -14.23
CA GLN A 20 7.06 -6.85 -15.01
C GLN A 20 6.04 -7.94 -15.33
N VAL A 21 5.12 -8.22 -14.39
CA VAL A 21 4.14 -9.29 -14.54
C VAL A 21 2.75 -8.81 -14.08
N PRO A 22 2.11 -7.92 -14.88
CA PRO A 22 0.85 -7.27 -14.45
C PRO A 22 -0.30 -8.23 -14.14
N ASN A 23 -0.27 -9.44 -14.70
CA ASN A 23 -1.34 -10.42 -14.53
C ASN A 23 -1.03 -11.46 -13.47
N ASP A 24 0.01 -11.26 -12.67
CA ASP A 24 0.39 -12.24 -11.63
C ASP A 24 -0.60 -12.17 -10.46
N GLU A 25 -1.50 -13.14 -10.42
CA GLU A 25 -2.53 -13.22 -9.38
C GLU A 25 -1.94 -13.42 -7.98
N SER A 26 -0.85 -14.15 -7.85
CA SER A 26 -0.25 -14.38 -6.53
C SER A 26 0.33 -13.09 -5.95
N VAL A 27 0.94 -12.24 -6.76
CA VAL A 27 1.46 -10.95 -6.33
C VAL A 27 0.32 -10.00 -5.98
N ARG A 28 -0.74 -9.97 -6.79
CA ARG A 28 -1.91 -9.13 -6.52
C ARG A 28 -2.58 -9.53 -5.22
N ARG A 29 -2.68 -10.83 -4.95
CA ARG A 29 -3.25 -11.35 -3.71
C ARG A 29 -2.38 -10.94 -2.52
N LYS A 30 -1.06 -11.02 -2.68
CA LYS A 30 -0.13 -10.58 -1.64
C LYS A 30 -0.30 -9.10 -1.33
N ILE A 31 -0.47 -8.26 -2.35
CA ILE A 31 -0.70 -6.84 -2.16
C ILE A 31 -1.99 -6.62 -1.36
N ALA A 32 -3.06 -7.34 -1.69
CA ALA A 32 -4.32 -7.22 -0.96
C ALA A 32 -4.15 -7.59 0.52
N GLU A 33 -3.40 -8.65 0.80
CA GLU A 33 -3.11 -9.06 2.17
C GLU A 33 -2.30 -7.99 2.92
N LEU A 34 -1.28 -7.42 2.26
CA LEU A 34 -0.47 -6.37 2.84
C LEU A 34 -1.32 -5.13 3.15
N LEU A 35 -2.22 -4.77 2.25
CA LEU A 35 -3.12 -3.63 2.48
C LEU A 35 -4.00 -3.85 3.70
N GLY A 36 -4.52 -5.07 3.89
CA GLY A 36 -5.30 -5.40 5.09
C GLY A 36 -4.48 -5.25 6.36
N GLN A 37 -3.22 -5.70 6.33
CA GLN A 37 -2.33 -5.57 7.48
C GLN A 37 -1.96 -4.12 7.76
N ILE A 38 -1.72 -3.33 6.72
CA ILE A 38 -1.44 -1.90 6.86
C ILE A 38 -2.64 -1.20 7.49
N LYS A 39 -3.84 -1.54 7.05
CA LYS A 39 -5.08 -0.97 7.60
C LYS A 39 -5.18 -1.23 9.11
N GLU A 40 -4.92 -2.46 9.53
CA GLU A 40 -4.96 -2.82 10.94
C GLU A 40 -3.93 -2.05 11.76
N GLU A 41 -2.68 -2.00 11.28
CA GLU A 41 -1.63 -1.28 11.99
C GLU A 41 -1.90 0.22 12.04
N ALA A 42 -2.38 0.80 10.94
CA ALA A 42 -2.73 2.21 10.91
C ALA A 42 -3.84 2.53 11.90
N ALA A 43 -4.85 1.66 12.02
CA ALA A 43 -5.92 1.83 12.98
C ALA A 43 -5.41 1.78 14.42
N LYS A 44 -4.52 0.84 14.72
CA LYS A 44 -3.91 0.73 16.06
C LYS A 44 -3.14 1.99 16.43
N GLN A 45 -2.52 2.65 15.45
CA GLN A 45 -1.72 3.84 15.68
C GLN A 45 -2.51 5.13 15.51
N GLY A 46 -3.81 5.05 15.21
CA GLY A 46 -4.65 6.23 15.02
C GLY A 46 -4.33 7.02 13.76
N ARG A 47 -3.76 6.38 12.75
CA ARG A 47 -3.36 7.05 11.50
C ARG A 47 -4.47 6.99 10.46
N GLN A 48 -5.46 7.86 10.60
CA GLN A 48 -6.68 7.85 9.77
C GLN A 48 -6.40 8.10 8.29
N GLU A 49 -5.49 9.00 7.97
CA GLU A 49 -5.15 9.30 6.57
C GLU A 49 -4.61 8.07 5.85
N MET A 50 -3.77 7.30 6.52
CA MET A 50 -3.25 6.06 5.94
C MET A 50 -4.38 5.05 5.73
N GLY A 51 -5.30 4.95 6.70
CA GLY A 51 -6.44 4.05 6.57
C GLY A 51 -7.33 4.38 5.37
N ARG A 52 -7.58 5.67 5.13
CA ARG A 52 -8.37 6.10 3.97
C ARG A 52 -7.68 5.74 2.66
N LEU A 53 -6.39 5.99 2.58
CA LEU A 53 -5.63 5.68 1.37
C LEU A 53 -5.62 4.17 1.10
N VAL A 54 -5.51 3.37 2.16
CA VAL A 54 -5.56 1.91 2.01
C VAL A 54 -6.89 1.46 1.40
N LEU A 55 -8.01 2.07 1.79
CA LEU A 55 -9.31 1.72 1.21
C LEU A 55 -9.33 1.97 -0.31
N GLU A 56 -8.74 3.08 -0.75
CA GLU A 56 -8.62 3.37 -2.18
C GLU A 56 -7.76 2.32 -2.89
N LEU A 57 -6.66 1.91 -2.26
CA LEU A 57 -5.77 0.91 -2.85
C LEU A 57 -6.39 -0.48 -2.86
N GLU A 58 -7.20 -0.82 -1.86
CA GLU A 58 -7.94 -2.08 -1.85
C GLU A 58 -8.89 -2.15 -3.05
N THR A 59 -9.56 -1.05 -3.35
CA THR A 59 -10.41 -0.97 -4.53
C THR A 59 -9.58 -1.11 -5.82
N ALA A 60 -8.44 -0.46 -5.87
CA ALA A 60 -7.57 -0.53 -7.04
C ALA A 60 -7.06 -1.94 -7.30
N VAL A 61 -6.65 -2.67 -6.26
CA VAL A 61 -6.10 -4.03 -6.43
C VAL A 61 -7.18 -5.03 -6.83
N ALA A 62 -8.44 -4.76 -6.48
CA ALA A 62 -9.56 -5.60 -6.86
C ALA A 62 -10.01 -5.37 -8.30
N ALA A 63 -9.57 -4.29 -8.93
CA ALA A 63 -9.94 -3.99 -10.31
C ALA A 63 -9.21 -4.92 -11.29
N SER A 64 -9.67 -4.95 -12.53
CA SER A 64 -9.04 -5.75 -13.58
C SER A 64 -7.61 -5.29 -13.84
N PRO A 65 -6.68 -6.20 -14.15
CA PRO A 65 -5.31 -5.83 -14.43
C PRO A 65 -5.19 -4.82 -15.57
N SER A 66 -4.42 -3.77 -15.35
CA SER A 66 -4.16 -2.74 -16.35
C SER A 66 -2.90 -1.96 -15.95
N PRO A 67 -2.26 -1.27 -16.89
CA PRO A 67 -1.13 -0.39 -16.53
C PRO A 67 -1.54 0.70 -15.54
N GLN A 68 -2.75 1.22 -15.64
CA GLN A 68 -3.27 2.22 -14.72
C GLN A 68 -3.40 1.67 -13.31
N GLN A 69 -3.83 0.41 -13.17
CA GLN A 69 -3.91 -0.23 -11.86
C GLN A 69 -2.54 -0.31 -11.19
N VAL A 70 -1.52 -0.73 -11.94
CA VAL A 70 -0.15 -0.84 -11.40
C VAL A 70 0.35 0.53 -10.96
N GLU A 71 0.12 1.55 -11.78
CA GLU A 71 0.53 2.91 -11.46
C GLU A 71 -0.15 3.43 -10.21
N LEU A 72 -1.46 3.21 -10.08
CA LEU A 72 -2.21 3.60 -8.89
C LEU A 72 -1.68 2.92 -7.63
N LEU A 73 -1.38 1.63 -7.72
CA LEU A 73 -0.86 0.89 -6.57
C LEU A 73 0.52 1.39 -6.18
N GLN A 74 1.39 1.60 -7.14
CA GLN A 74 2.75 2.08 -6.86
C GLN A 74 2.72 3.48 -6.24
N ASP A 75 1.98 4.40 -6.85
CA ASP A 75 1.84 5.76 -6.33
C ASP A 75 1.21 5.76 -4.94
N GLY A 76 0.21 4.90 -4.71
CA GLY A 76 -0.44 4.80 -3.42
C GLY A 76 0.50 4.32 -2.33
N PHE A 77 1.32 3.30 -2.60
CA PHE A 77 2.30 2.84 -1.61
C PHE A 77 3.37 3.88 -1.34
N GLU A 78 3.79 4.64 -2.33
CA GLU A 78 4.73 5.75 -2.11
C GLU A 78 4.11 6.83 -1.23
N ARG A 79 2.84 7.15 -1.44
CA ARG A 79 2.13 8.10 -0.59
C ARG A 79 1.98 7.56 0.83
N LEU A 80 1.71 6.28 1.01
CA LEU A 80 1.67 5.65 2.33
C LEU A 80 3.00 5.82 3.05
N MET A 81 4.10 5.61 2.34
CA MET A 81 5.42 5.77 2.94
C MET A 81 5.68 7.22 3.34
N ARG A 82 5.26 8.18 2.53
CA ARG A 82 5.40 9.59 2.88
C ARG A 82 4.57 9.96 4.10
N LEU A 83 3.35 9.46 4.18
CA LEU A 83 2.49 9.69 5.35
C LEU A 83 3.08 9.07 6.60
N TRP A 84 3.59 7.85 6.49
CA TRP A 84 4.24 7.19 7.61
C TRP A 84 5.47 7.98 8.08
N ALA A 85 6.32 8.39 7.14
CA ALA A 85 7.52 9.15 7.47
C ALA A 85 7.21 10.51 8.09
N ALA A 86 6.21 11.20 7.56
CA ALA A 86 5.81 12.51 8.08
C ALA A 86 5.29 12.40 9.52
N ALA A 87 4.48 11.39 9.82
CA ALA A 87 3.99 11.16 11.18
C ALA A 87 5.14 10.81 12.13
N LYS A 88 6.11 10.03 11.66
CA LYS A 88 7.30 9.67 12.44
C LYS A 88 8.14 10.88 12.78
N SER A 89 8.21 11.85 11.87
CA SER A 89 9.00 13.07 12.11
C SER A 89 8.25 14.15 12.88
N GLY A 90 7.02 13.87 13.30
CA GLY A 90 6.24 14.79 14.11
C GLY A 90 5.58 15.91 13.34
N LEU A 91 5.38 15.74 12.04
CA LEU A 91 4.72 16.75 11.20
C LEU A 91 3.19 16.70 11.28
N PHE A 92 2.65 15.70 11.95
CA PHE A 92 1.21 15.53 12.16
C PHE A 92 0.90 15.37 13.62
#